data_32ec3c964d0a33cd03effcba88609038
#
_entry.id   32ec3c964d0a33cd03effcba88609038
#
_cell.length_a   1.000
_cell.length_b   1.000
_cell.length_c   1.000
_cell.angle_alpha   90.00
_cell.angle_beta   90.00
_cell.angle_gamma   90.00
#
_symmetry.space_group_name_H-M   'P 1'
#
loop_
_entity.id
_entity.type
_entity.pdbx_description
1 polymer ?
#
loop_
_entity_poly.entity_id
_entity_poly.type
_entity_poly.pdbx_seq_one_letter_code
_entity_poly.pdbx_strand_id
1 'polypeptide(L)'
;MNPTRRDLLTWGAAAAGGLALSACSTGNPKPVPSPTDTGVVTGAESLATLALWTAQRGADAGSYGIGGALVESATGRVLQTMPNRVFRTLSAGGTFVDDPTAHGERQLMSWYLAQRETLGLVSPGELTVVTTLDPCLMCASALLTVGVNVGVIAIDDYSGVNYDSSGSFADLPEPLRGQATATFGYYAVDGGRAFQGSRAIAYADQPITSDTLDACGTTYTTSADQVRSARRASGATPATLTDPGTNPAAIDVIRAFQVEFPEAFTIRVKEPRQPDRRVYDALVDLVRRSPGATNAVGFLDPFGNLVTARADQREVNTLSTAFALCTRAYAQTRYALVNSAATLTIAEQSLTNPNYGTFVFLQAPDPFTPEGMFDIGAYGSTMGGAAMPAIPSAFQYFDLPGSVTARQLQDVIYPLPPLYSDNIKISPQRVVGVN
;
A
#
# COMPACT_ATOMS: atom_id res chain seq x y z
N MET A 1 29.06 -1.66 14.02
CA MET A 1 28.79 -0.21 13.93
C MET A 1 27.59 -0.10 13.00
N ASN A 2 26.42 0.27 13.53
CA ASN A 2 25.25 0.49 12.69
C ASN A 2 25.47 1.74 11.83
N PRO A 3 25.17 1.71 10.51
CA PRO A 3 25.26 2.89 9.68
C PRO A 3 24.30 3.96 10.19
N THR A 4 24.76 5.19 10.25
CA THR A 4 23.95 6.31 10.71
C THR A 4 23.02 6.82 9.60
N ARG A 5 21.95 7.50 9.98
CA ARG A 5 20.93 8.13 9.09
C ARG A 5 21.53 8.92 7.90
N ARG A 6 22.78 9.38 8.02
CA ARG A 6 23.51 10.10 6.96
C ARG A 6 24.02 9.20 5.84
N ASP A 7 24.31 7.94 6.15
CA ASP A 7 24.93 7.01 5.19
C ASP A 7 23.91 6.47 4.19
N LEU A 8 22.61 6.42 4.57
CA LEU A 8 21.52 5.94 3.72
C LEU A 8 20.94 7.02 2.78
N LEU A 9 21.05 8.30 3.14
CA LEU A 9 20.60 9.41 2.29
C LEU A 9 21.49 9.64 1.05
N THR A 10 22.71 9.10 1.03
CA THR A 10 23.62 9.20 -0.13
C THR A 10 23.33 8.17 -1.24
N TRP A 11 22.49 7.20 -0.99
CA TRP A 11 22.16 6.13 -1.97
C TRP A 11 21.08 6.52 -2.99
N GLY A 12 20.37 7.61 -2.77
CA GLY A 12 19.33 8.13 -3.68
C GLY A 12 19.80 8.99 -4.84
N ALA A 13 21.09 9.43 -4.85
CA ALA A 13 21.56 10.46 -5.77
C ALA A 13 22.75 10.06 -6.68
N ALA A 14 23.20 8.81 -6.68
CA ALA A 14 24.35 8.37 -7.47
C ALA A 14 23.99 7.37 -8.57
N ALA A 15 23.32 7.84 -9.61
CA ALA A 15 23.14 7.11 -10.86
C ALA A 15 23.81 7.83 -12.02
N ALA A 16 25.10 8.06 -11.94
CA ALA A 16 25.98 8.33 -13.11
C ALA A 16 27.44 8.23 -12.68
N GLY A 17 28.05 7.09 -12.85
CA GLY A 17 29.51 6.92 -12.65
C GLY A 17 29.87 5.46 -12.43
N GLY A 18 30.40 4.81 -13.48
CA GLY A 18 30.80 3.42 -13.41
C GLY A 18 31.90 3.19 -12.37
N LEU A 19 31.68 2.23 -11.48
CA LEU A 19 32.71 1.60 -10.66
C LEU A 19 32.60 0.09 -10.82
N ALA A 20 33.73 -0.51 -11.17
CA ALA A 20 33.91 -1.96 -11.28
C ALA A 20 33.64 -2.59 -9.91
N LEU A 21 32.57 -3.40 -9.83
CA LEU A 21 32.28 -4.22 -8.67
C LEU A 21 33.10 -5.51 -8.74
N SER A 22 34.00 -5.69 -7.77
CA SER A 22 34.58 -6.98 -7.43
C SER A 22 33.46 -7.98 -7.17
N ALA A 23 33.54 -9.14 -7.82
CA ALA A 23 32.61 -10.24 -7.66
C ALA A 23 32.65 -10.76 -6.22
N CYS A 24 31.70 -10.32 -5.39
CA CYS A 24 31.29 -11.10 -4.23
C CYS A 24 30.41 -12.24 -4.72
N SER A 25 30.71 -13.46 -4.30
CA SER A 25 30.06 -14.69 -4.69
C SER A 25 28.54 -14.58 -4.49
N THR A 26 27.79 -14.66 -5.57
CA THR A 26 26.34 -14.81 -5.56
C THR A 26 26.00 -16.23 -5.11
N GLY A 27 26.02 -16.47 -3.81
CA GLY A 27 25.31 -17.62 -3.25
C GLY A 27 23.83 -17.37 -3.40
N ASN A 28 23.17 -18.11 -4.30
CA ASN A 28 21.70 -18.15 -4.27
C ASN A 28 21.26 -18.49 -2.84
N PRO A 29 20.33 -17.74 -2.24
CA PRO A 29 19.79 -18.09 -0.94
C PRO A 29 19.30 -19.53 -1.01
N LYS A 30 19.71 -20.37 -0.04
CA LYS A 30 19.25 -21.76 0.03
C LYS A 30 17.72 -21.74 0.07
N PRO A 31 17.04 -22.58 -0.74
CA PRO A 31 15.59 -22.70 -0.69
C PRO A 31 15.17 -22.98 0.76
N VAL A 32 14.31 -22.12 1.31
CA VAL A 32 13.71 -22.38 2.62
C VAL A 32 12.79 -23.58 2.47
N PRO A 33 12.91 -24.62 3.31
CA PRO A 33 12.02 -25.77 3.24
C PRO A 33 10.57 -25.33 3.34
N SER A 34 9.70 -25.85 2.45
CA SER A 34 8.26 -25.63 2.57
C SER A 34 7.80 -26.03 3.97
N PRO A 35 7.05 -25.18 4.70
CA PRO A 35 6.51 -25.58 5.99
C PRO A 35 5.67 -26.84 5.79
N THR A 36 5.82 -27.81 6.66
CA THR A 36 5.02 -29.02 6.63
C THR A 36 3.53 -28.68 6.74
N ASP A 37 2.70 -29.39 6.02
CA ASP A 37 1.25 -29.23 5.83
C ASP A 37 0.39 -29.36 7.12
N THR A 38 0.98 -29.25 8.30
CA THR A 38 0.26 -29.45 9.57
C THR A 38 -0.66 -28.31 9.98
N GLY A 39 -0.59 -27.16 9.30
CA GLY A 39 -1.39 -25.99 9.65
C GLY A 39 -1.11 -25.41 11.04
N VAL A 40 -0.08 -25.88 11.77
CA VAL A 40 0.33 -25.43 13.08
C VAL A 40 1.83 -25.17 13.10
N VAL A 41 2.23 -23.99 13.58
CA VAL A 41 3.63 -23.65 13.89
C VAL A 41 3.86 -23.82 15.40
N THR A 42 5.08 -24.15 15.79
CA THR A 42 5.39 -24.53 17.18
C THR A 42 6.35 -23.57 17.89
N GLY A 43 6.66 -22.42 17.28
CA GLY A 43 7.57 -21.44 17.87
C GLY A 43 7.80 -20.23 16.97
N ALA A 44 8.46 -19.21 17.52
CA ALA A 44 8.75 -17.95 16.82
C ALA A 44 9.55 -18.17 15.53
N GLU A 45 10.62 -18.98 15.58
CA GLU A 45 11.48 -19.27 14.42
C GLU A 45 10.71 -19.98 13.29
N SER A 46 9.84 -20.96 13.60
CA SER A 46 9.02 -21.63 12.60
C SER A 46 7.98 -20.69 11.98
N LEU A 47 7.45 -19.78 12.77
CA LEU A 47 6.50 -18.77 12.32
C LEU A 47 7.17 -17.70 11.44
N ALA A 48 8.36 -17.24 11.82
CA ALA A 48 9.19 -16.33 11.02
C ALA A 48 9.61 -16.96 9.68
N THR A 49 10.01 -18.25 9.69
CA THR A 49 10.32 -19.03 8.50
C THR A 49 9.11 -19.13 7.55
N LEU A 50 7.91 -19.33 8.09
CA LEU A 50 6.67 -19.35 7.29
C LEU A 50 6.40 -17.99 6.63
N ALA A 51 6.58 -16.89 7.38
CA ALA A 51 6.44 -15.54 6.82
C ALA A 51 7.49 -15.26 5.73
N LEU A 52 8.76 -15.65 5.96
CA LEU A 52 9.84 -15.54 4.98
C LEU A 52 9.55 -16.35 3.71
N TRP A 53 9.12 -17.60 3.84
CA TRP A 53 8.72 -18.41 2.67
C TRP A 53 7.59 -17.74 1.89
N THR A 54 6.63 -17.14 2.59
CA THR A 54 5.54 -16.40 1.95
C THR A 54 6.07 -15.16 1.21
N ALA A 55 7.04 -14.44 1.79
CA ALA A 55 7.71 -13.30 1.16
C ALA A 55 8.46 -13.69 -0.12
N GLN A 56 9.18 -14.82 -0.10
CA GLN A 56 9.89 -15.36 -1.26
C GLN A 56 8.93 -15.67 -2.42
N ARG A 57 7.75 -16.23 -2.12
CA ARG A 57 6.70 -16.44 -3.15
C ARG A 57 6.24 -15.14 -3.79
N GLY A 58 6.20 -14.04 -3.05
CA GLY A 58 5.92 -12.71 -3.59
C GLY A 58 7.01 -12.24 -4.54
N ALA A 59 8.27 -12.39 -4.13
CA ALA A 59 9.45 -12.07 -4.96
C ALA A 59 9.50 -12.92 -6.24
N ASP A 60 9.29 -14.22 -6.14
CA ASP A 60 9.27 -15.15 -7.29
C ASP A 60 8.14 -14.83 -8.28
N ALA A 61 7.03 -14.27 -7.78
CA ALA A 61 5.93 -13.81 -8.62
C ALA A 61 6.15 -12.42 -9.25
N GLY A 62 7.33 -11.80 -9.01
CA GLY A 62 7.71 -10.50 -9.58
C GLY A 62 7.17 -9.29 -8.78
N SER A 63 6.82 -9.48 -7.50
CA SER A 63 6.41 -8.42 -6.59
C SER A 63 7.46 -8.23 -5.49
N TYR A 64 7.16 -7.40 -4.48
CA TYR A 64 8.06 -7.22 -3.34
C TYR A 64 8.12 -8.48 -2.47
N GLY A 65 9.31 -8.82 -2.01
CA GLY A 65 9.57 -9.92 -1.08
C GLY A 65 9.15 -9.58 0.35
N ILE A 66 7.88 -9.29 0.53
CA ILE A 66 7.23 -9.06 1.82
C ILE A 66 6.08 -10.05 1.93
N GLY A 67 5.95 -10.71 3.08
CA GLY A 67 4.92 -11.70 3.31
C GLY A 67 4.51 -11.78 4.77
N GLY A 68 3.32 -12.30 4.99
CA GLY A 68 2.81 -12.47 6.33
C GLY A 68 1.99 -13.75 6.50
N ALA A 69 1.83 -14.14 7.75
CA ALA A 69 0.98 -15.23 8.20
C ALA A 69 0.02 -14.75 9.28
N LEU A 70 -1.23 -15.17 9.21
CA LEU A 70 -2.25 -14.99 10.23
C LEU A 70 -2.37 -16.29 11.02
N VAL A 71 -2.15 -16.22 12.32
CA VAL A 71 -2.21 -17.39 13.21
C VAL A 71 -3.07 -17.12 14.46
N GLU A 72 -3.62 -18.15 15.04
CA GLU A 72 -4.17 -18.09 16.39
C GLU A 72 -3.02 -17.98 17.40
N SER A 73 -3.03 -16.95 18.22
CA SER A 73 -1.92 -16.63 19.12
C SER A 73 -1.63 -17.75 20.14
N ALA A 74 -2.68 -18.42 20.64
CA ALA A 74 -2.55 -19.43 21.69
C ALA A 74 -2.13 -20.81 21.16
N THR A 75 -2.47 -21.15 19.92
CA THR A 75 -2.30 -22.52 19.40
C THR A 75 -1.23 -22.63 18.30
N GLY A 76 -0.84 -21.51 17.69
CA GLY A 76 -0.01 -21.49 16.51
C GLY A 76 -0.69 -22.03 15.25
N ARG A 77 -2.01 -22.24 15.29
CA ARG A 77 -2.78 -22.67 14.10
C ARG A 77 -2.70 -21.58 13.03
N VAL A 78 -2.16 -21.94 11.87
CA VAL A 78 -2.06 -21.07 10.71
C VAL A 78 -3.43 -21.00 10.03
N LEU A 79 -3.97 -19.79 9.91
CA LEU A 79 -5.25 -19.55 9.26
C LEU A 79 -5.08 -19.20 7.79
N GLN A 80 -4.07 -18.36 7.47
CA GLN A 80 -3.79 -17.91 6.11
C GLN A 80 -2.39 -17.33 6.00
N THR A 81 -1.82 -17.39 4.79
CA THR A 81 -0.57 -16.70 4.42
C THR A 81 -0.79 -15.87 3.16
N MET A 82 -0.27 -14.65 3.11
CA MET A 82 -0.41 -13.77 1.93
C MET A 82 0.92 -13.09 1.60
N PRO A 83 1.44 -13.28 0.38
CA PRO A 83 2.57 -12.51 -0.13
C PRO A 83 2.12 -11.13 -0.61
N ASN A 84 3.06 -10.22 -0.78
CA ASN A 84 2.84 -8.99 -1.54
C ASN A 84 2.49 -9.32 -3.00
N ARG A 85 1.50 -8.62 -3.56
CA ARG A 85 0.99 -8.81 -4.93
C ARG A 85 0.74 -7.49 -5.66
N VAL A 86 1.48 -6.45 -5.30
CA VAL A 86 1.37 -5.13 -5.93
C VAL A 86 1.68 -5.21 -7.43
N PHE A 87 2.70 -5.98 -7.79
CA PHE A 87 3.11 -6.16 -9.18
C PHE A 87 2.76 -7.55 -9.69
N ARG A 88 2.49 -7.60 -10.99
CA ARG A 88 2.33 -8.85 -11.75
C ARG A 88 3.15 -8.80 -13.04
N THR A 89 3.58 -9.96 -13.49
CA THR A 89 4.27 -10.13 -14.77
C THR A 89 3.29 -9.93 -15.92
N LEU A 90 3.71 -9.16 -16.93
CA LEU A 90 2.97 -8.96 -18.17
C LEU A 90 3.26 -10.08 -19.18
N SER A 91 2.29 -10.40 -20.02
CA SER A 91 2.43 -11.35 -21.13
C SER A 91 3.54 -10.94 -22.11
N ALA A 92 3.78 -9.65 -22.27
CA ALA A 92 4.85 -9.08 -23.12
C ALA A 92 6.21 -8.96 -22.39
N GLY A 93 6.32 -9.48 -21.16
CA GLY A 93 7.50 -9.39 -20.31
C GLY A 93 7.54 -8.10 -19.46
N GLY A 94 8.34 -8.16 -18.38
CA GLY A 94 8.41 -7.13 -17.35
C GLY A 94 7.28 -7.23 -16.33
N THR A 95 7.29 -6.34 -15.35
CA THR A 95 6.28 -6.28 -14.30
C THR A 95 5.51 -4.96 -14.36
N PHE A 96 4.26 -4.98 -13.93
CA PHE A 96 3.39 -3.81 -13.90
C PHE A 96 2.51 -3.82 -12.66
N VAL A 97 2.12 -2.65 -12.18
CA VAL A 97 1.23 -2.51 -11.01
C VAL A 97 -0.16 -3.07 -11.36
N ASP A 98 -0.61 -4.06 -10.58
CA ASP A 98 -1.96 -4.64 -10.66
C ASP A 98 -2.87 -4.08 -9.54
N ASP A 99 -2.40 -4.11 -8.29
CA ASP A 99 -3.11 -3.52 -7.14
C ASP A 99 -2.10 -2.89 -6.18
N PRO A 100 -1.99 -1.54 -6.12
CA PRO A 100 -1.03 -0.88 -5.23
C PRO A 100 -1.34 -1.11 -3.75
N THR A 101 -2.52 -1.61 -3.41
CA THR A 101 -2.93 -1.93 -2.04
C THR A 101 -2.75 -3.41 -1.68
N ALA A 102 -2.27 -4.26 -2.59
CA ALA A 102 -2.15 -5.71 -2.37
C ALA A 102 -0.90 -6.10 -1.56
N HIS A 103 -0.67 -5.43 -0.44
CA HIS A 103 0.30 -5.84 0.57
C HIS A 103 -0.21 -7.06 1.34
N GLY A 104 0.70 -7.93 1.79
CA GLY A 104 0.36 -9.18 2.45
C GLY A 104 -0.57 -8.99 3.65
N GLU A 105 -0.22 -8.09 4.55
CA GLU A 105 -0.95 -7.80 5.78
C GLU A 105 -2.37 -7.27 5.49
N ARG A 106 -2.50 -6.32 4.56
CA ARG A 106 -3.80 -5.81 4.15
C ARG A 106 -4.67 -6.91 3.54
N GLN A 107 -4.08 -7.80 2.73
CA GLN A 107 -4.80 -8.94 2.15
C GLN A 107 -5.26 -9.93 3.24
N LEU A 108 -4.42 -10.23 4.25
CA LEU A 108 -4.78 -11.06 5.39
C LEU A 108 -5.98 -10.48 6.14
N MET A 109 -5.98 -9.18 6.41
CA MET A 109 -7.10 -8.52 7.09
C MET A 109 -8.37 -8.53 6.27
N SER A 110 -8.29 -8.26 4.97
CA SER A 110 -9.47 -8.35 4.08
C SER A 110 -10.03 -9.78 4.01
N TRP A 111 -9.16 -10.79 3.97
CA TRP A 111 -9.56 -12.20 3.99
C TRP A 111 -10.23 -12.55 5.33
N TYR A 112 -9.64 -12.15 6.46
CA TYR A 112 -10.21 -12.40 7.77
C TYR A 112 -11.63 -11.82 7.90
N LEU A 113 -11.80 -10.55 7.55
CA LEU A 113 -13.12 -9.89 7.59
C LEU A 113 -14.16 -10.59 6.71
N ALA A 114 -13.75 -11.10 5.55
CA ALA A 114 -14.64 -11.81 4.64
C ALA A 114 -14.96 -13.24 5.08
N GLN A 115 -14.08 -13.89 5.85
CA GLN A 115 -14.21 -15.33 6.15
C GLN A 115 -14.58 -15.62 7.61
N ARG A 116 -14.42 -14.66 8.53
CA ARG A 116 -14.52 -14.90 9.98
C ARG A 116 -15.83 -15.57 10.41
N GLU A 117 -16.95 -15.13 9.86
CA GLU A 117 -18.27 -15.68 10.21
C GLU A 117 -18.48 -17.06 9.58
N THR A 118 -18.16 -17.20 8.30
CA THR A 118 -18.31 -18.45 7.55
C THR A 118 -17.45 -19.57 8.12
N LEU A 119 -16.24 -19.27 8.56
CA LEU A 119 -15.30 -20.25 9.10
C LEU A 119 -15.30 -20.33 10.63
N GLY A 120 -16.10 -19.51 11.32
CA GLY A 120 -16.13 -19.47 12.78
C GLY A 120 -14.76 -19.13 13.40
N LEU A 121 -14.05 -18.16 12.81
CA LEU A 121 -12.72 -17.78 13.29
C LEU A 121 -12.80 -17.04 14.63
N VAL A 122 -11.77 -17.21 15.46
CA VAL A 122 -11.65 -16.53 16.76
C VAL A 122 -11.61 -15.00 16.60
N SER A 123 -11.80 -14.28 17.70
CA SER A 123 -11.82 -12.82 17.70
C SER A 123 -10.45 -12.23 17.31
N PRO A 124 -10.40 -10.99 16.77
CA PRO A 124 -9.15 -10.38 16.32
C PRO A 124 -8.07 -10.34 17.41
N GLY A 125 -8.47 -10.10 18.67
CA GLY A 125 -7.54 -10.04 19.79
C GLY A 125 -6.83 -11.35 20.14
N GLU A 126 -7.34 -12.47 19.64
CA GLU A 126 -6.77 -13.81 19.80
C GLU A 126 -5.91 -14.22 18.60
N LEU A 127 -5.72 -13.31 17.64
CA LEU A 127 -4.94 -13.53 16.42
C LEU A 127 -3.64 -12.74 16.46
N THR A 128 -2.62 -13.28 15.80
CA THR A 128 -1.38 -12.57 15.48
C THR A 128 -1.16 -12.61 13.99
N VAL A 129 -0.93 -11.43 13.38
CA VAL A 129 -0.31 -11.33 12.05
C VAL A 129 1.18 -11.24 12.26
N VAL A 130 1.94 -12.17 11.66
CA VAL A 130 3.40 -12.07 11.62
C VAL A 130 3.82 -11.62 10.22
N THR A 131 4.65 -10.59 10.16
CA THR A 131 5.13 -9.99 8.92
C THR A 131 6.65 -9.95 8.88
N THR A 132 7.21 -10.16 7.68
CA THR A 132 8.67 -10.16 7.48
C THR A 132 9.30 -8.77 7.61
N LEU A 133 8.52 -7.71 7.44
CA LEU A 133 8.99 -6.34 7.49
C LEU A 133 8.02 -5.48 8.30
N ASP A 134 8.52 -4.42 8.92
CA ASP A 134 7.69 -3.45 9.65
C ASP A 134 6.57 -2.93 8.76
N PRO A 135 5.29 -3.05 9.20
CA PRO A 135 4.17 -2.62 8.36
C PRO A 135 4.24 -1.15 7.99
N CYS A 136 4.08 -0.85 6.71
CA CYS A 136 3.86 0.51 6.25
C CYS A 136 2.54 1.08 6.82
N LEU A 137 2.34 2.39 6.70
CA LEU A 137 1.17 3.08 7.28
C LEU A 137 -0.17 2.46 6.85
N MET A 138 -0.32 2.06 5.58
CA MET A 138 -1.52 1.38 5.10
C MET A 138 -1.75 0.04 5.81
N CYS A 139 -0.71 -0.79 5.91
CA CYS A 139 -0.80 -2.10 6.54
C CYS A 139 -1.03 -1.98 8.04
N ALA A 140 -0.28 -1.12 8.73
CA ALA A 140 -0.46 -0.87 10.15
C ALA A 140 -1.89 -0.40 10.46
N SER A 141 -2.41 0.54 9.67
CA SER A 141 -3.78 1.04 9.85
C SER A 141 -4.83 -0.05 9.57
N ALA A 142 -4.62 -0.93 8.60
CA ALA A 142 -5.50 -2.08 8.37
C ALA A 142 -5.51 -3.05 9.57
N LEU A 143 -4.33 -3.32 10.14
CA LEU A 143 -4.17 -4.18 11.32
C LEU A 143 -4.85 -3.57 12.55
N LEU A 144 -4.68 -2.25 12.77
CA LEU A 144 -5.33 -1.51 13.85
C LEU A 144 -6.86 -1.46 13.67
N THR A 145 -7.36 -1.26 12.44
CA THR A 145 -8.81 -1.27 12.14
C THR A 145 -9.44 -2.60 12.54
N VAL A 146 -8.77 -3.71 12.27
CA VAL A 146 -9.27 -5.05 12.63
C VAL A 146 -9.02 -5.37 14.10
N GLY A 147 -7.95 -4.84 14.71
CA GLY A 147 -7.62 -5.02 16.10
C GLY A 147 -6.87 -6.32 16.42
N VAL A 148 -6.09 -6.84 15.47
CA VAL A 148 -5.23 -8.02 15.66
C VAL A 148 -3.91 -7.65 16.35
N ASN A 149 -3.20 -8.64 16.90
CA ASN A 149 -1.82 -8.47 17.34
C ASN A 149 -0.86 -8.58 16.16
N VAL A 150 0.28 -7.92 16.24
CA VAL A 150 1.25 -7.82 15.15
C VAL A 150 2.63 -8.23 15.62
N GLY A 151 3.18 -9.29 15.05
CA GLY A 151 4.56 -9.74 15.27
C GLY A 151 5.43 -9.33 14.09
N VAL A 152 6.42 -8.47 14.33
CA VAL A 152 7.32 -7.92 13.30
C VAL A 152 8.67 -8.62 13.39
N ILE A 153 9.23 -9.01 12.23
CA ILE A 153 10.56 -9.64 12.16
C ILE A 153 11.64 -8.57 11.92
N ALA A 154 11.59 -7.87 10.80
CA ALA A 154 12.58 -6.86 10.43
C ALA A 154 11.97 -5.45 10.42
N ILE A 155 12.78 -4.45 10.77
CA ILE A 155 12.37 -3.04 10.75
C ILE A 155 12.51 -2.49 9.32
N ASP A 156 11.58 -1.61 8.95
CA ASP A 156 11.66 -0.80 7.73
C ASP A 156 11.85 0.66 8.12
N ASP A 157 13.07 1.16 7.92
CA ASP A 157 13.47 2.53 8.25
C ASP A 157 12.99 3.60 7.23
N TYR A 158 12.22 3.19 6.24
CA TYR A 158 11.75 4.07 5.17
C TYR A 158 10.23 4.26 5.14
N SER A 159 9.46 3.19 5.27
CA SER A 159 8.00 3.23 5.18
C SER A 159 7.27 2.65 6.40
N GLY A 160 7.98 1.93 7.26
CA GLY A 160 7.44 1.29 8.45
C GLY A 160 6.98 2.28 9.51
N VAL A 161 5.93 1.93 10.26
CA VAL A 161 5.39 2.80 11.32
C VAL A 161 6.29 2.90 12.54
N ASN A 162 7.30 2.03 12.66
CA ASN A 162 8.35 2.09 13.68
C ASN A 162 9.73 2.35 13.05
N TYR A 163 9.77 3.14 11.97
CA TYR A 163 10.96 3.38 11.16
C TYR A 163 12.16 3.93 11.95
N ASP A 164 11.93 4.58 13.07
CA ASP A 164 12.98 5.10 13.98
C ASP A 164 13.45 4.06 15.02
N SER A 165 12.90 2.85 14.97
CA SER A 165 13.20 1.73 15.89
C SER A 165 12.93 2.03 17.37
N SER A 166 12.14 3.06 17.68
CA SER A 166 11.88 3.47 19.06
C SER A 166 10.84 2.58 19.77
N GLY A 167 9.95 1.95 19.01
CA GLY A 167 8.78 1.24 19.52
C GLY A 167 7.73 2.15 20.18
N SER A 168 7.94 3.46 20.12
CA SER A 168 7.03 4.45 20.71
C SER A 168 5.89 4.85 19.78
N PHE A 169 6.04 4.63 18.48
CA PHE A 169 5.12 5.08 17.43
C PHE A 169 4.78 6.55 17.54
N ALA A 170 5.78 7.38 17.91
CA ALA A 170 5.60 8.78 18.27
C ALA A 170 4.99 9.63 17.15
N ASP A 171 5.20 9.24 15.90
CA ASP A 171 4.72 9.93 14.71
C ASP A 171 3.28 9.55 14.32
N LEU A 172 2.68 8.56 15.00
CA LEU A 172 1.25 8.30 14.87
C LEU A 172 0.44 9.20 15.82
N PRO A 173 -0.72 9.71 15.38
CA PRO A 173 -1.60 10.47 16.27
C PRO A 173 -2.29 9.56 17.29
N GLU A 174 -2.67 10.11 18.45
CA GLU A 174 -3.59 9.44 19.35
C GLU A 174 -5.02 9.41 18.73
N PRO A 175 -5.79 8.30 18.87
CA PRO A 175 -5.51 7.11 19.71
C PRO A 175 -4.69 6.01 19.00
N LEU A 176 -4.26 6.18 17.73
CA LEU A 176 -3.58 5.16 16.95
C LEU A 176 -2.24 4.76 17.59
N ARG A 177 -1.51 5.74 18.12
CA ARG A 177 -0.26 5.52 18.85
C ARG A 177 -0.46 4.55 20.01
N GLY A 178 -1.45 4.80 20.85
CA GLY A 178 -1.78 3.92 21.99
C GLY A 178 -2.15 2.51 21.53
N GLN A 179 -2.91 2.39 20.45
CA GLN A 179 -3.28 1.08 19.88
C GLN A 179 -2.04 0.35 19.34
N ALA A 180 -1.19 1.02 18.54
CA ALA A 180 0.03 0.42 17.99
C ALA A 180 1.00 -0.02 19.10
N THR A 181 1.24 0.84 20.10
CA THR A 181 2.07 0.51 21.25
C THR A 181 1.53 -0.71 22.02
N ALA A 182 0.22 -0.91 22.07
CA ALA A 182 -0.39 -2.04 22.76
C ALA A 182 -0.33 -3.34 21.96
N THR A 183 -0.46 -3.29 20.61
CA THR A 183 -0.71 -4.47 19.78
C THR A 183 0.50 -4.97 19.00
N PHE A 184 1.53 -4.13 18.81
CA PHE A 184 2.74 -4.52 18.10
C PHE A 184 3.76 -5.15 19.04
N GLY A 185 4.47 -6.16 18.54
CA GLY A 185 5.64 -6.77 19.15
C GLY A 185 6.69 -7.08 18.09
N TYR A 186 7.96 -6.94 18.45
CA TYR A 186 9.12 -7.26 17.62
C TYR A 186 9.86 -8.41 18.26
N TYR A 187 10.10 -9.48 17.51
CA TYR A 187 10.77 -10.67 18.06
C TYR A 187 12.19 -10.36 18.49
N ALA A 188 12.60 -10.96 19.63
CA ALA A 188 14.00 -10.94 20.02
C ALA A 188 14.84 -11.71 19.02
N VAL A 189 16.05 -11.22 18.73
CA VAL A 189 17.01 -11.88 17.84
C VAL A 189 18.15 -12.43 18.68
N ASP A 190 18.46 -13.72 18.55
CA ASP A 190 19.53 -14.43 19.27
C ASP A 190 19.54 -14.18 20.80
N GLY A 191 18.37 -14.04 21.39
CA GLY A 191 18.22 -13.76 22.83
C GLY A 191 18.43 -12.30 23.23
N GLY A 192 18.48 -11.38 22.26
CA GLY A 192 18.49 -9.93 22.49
C GLY A 192 17.16 -9.41 23.05
N ARG A 193 17.03 -8.09 23.12
CA ARG A 193 15.77 -7.47 23.60
C ARG A 193 14.71 -7.48 22.51
N ALA A 194 13.50 -7.93 22.85
CA ALA A 194 12.28 -7.70 22.09
C ALA A 194 11.59 -6.43 22.56
N PHE A 195 10.93 -5.72 21.63
CA PHE A 195 9.85 -4.80 21.99
C PHE A 195 8.55 -5.60 22.07
N GLN A 196 7.76 -5.33 23.10
CA GLN A 196 6.47 -5.98 23.22
C GLN A 196 5.45 -5.03 23.81
N GLY A 197 4.33 -4.87 23.09
CA GLY A 197 3.17 -4.15 23.58
C GLY A 197 2.50 -4.86 24.77
N SER A 198 1.45 -4.27 25.31
CA SER A 198 0.70 -4.85 26.44
C SER A 198 -0.10 -6.09 26.05
N ARG A 199 -0.31 -6.35 24.76
CA ARG A 199 -0.97 -7.56 24.24
C ARG A 199 0.08 -8.53 23.71
N ALA A 200 -0.04 -9.79 24.10
CA ALA A 200 0.92 -10.79 23.69
C ALA A 200 0.74 -11.20 22.22
N ILE A 201 1.82 -11.15 21.44
CA ILE A 201 1.90 -11.80 20.12
C ILE A 201 2.16 -13.29 20.30
N ALA A 202 1.92 -14.10 19.25
CA ALA A 202 2.25 -15.52 19.28
C ALA A 202 3.76 -15.72 19.49
N TYR A 203 4.12 -16.58 20.46
CA TYR A 203 5.53 -16.93 20.79
C TYR A 203 6.43 -15.73 21.15
N ALA A 204 5.86 -14.74 21.80
CA ALA A 204 6.56 -13.51 22.18
C ALA A 204 7.81 -13.71 23.03
N ASP A 205 7.85 -14.78 23.80
CA ASP A 205 8.94 -15.17 24.72
C ASP A 205 10.08 -15.96 24.04
N GLN A 206 9.92 -16.25 22.74
CA GLN A 206 10.89 -17.03 21.97
C GLN A 206 11.64 -16.12 20.99
N PRO A 207 12.98 -16.26 20.89
CA PRO A 207 13.76 -15.53 19.90
C PRO A 207 13.63 -16.16 18.52
N ILE A 208 13.95 -15.35 17.50
CA ILE A 208 14.29 -15.77 16.15
C ILE A 208 15.81 -15.70 15.96
N THR A 209 16.31 -16.31 14.90
CA THR A 209 17.74 -16.25 14.56
C THR A 209 18.08 -15.00 13.75
N SER A 210 19.34 -14.54 13.86
CA SER A 210 19.87 -13.48 12.98
C SER A 210 19.83 -13.91 11.50
N ASP A 211 20.04 -15.20 11.19
CA ASP A 211 19.96 -15.70 9.83
C ASP A 211 18.56 -15.47 9.22
N THR A 212 17.50 -15.71 10.00
CA THR A 212 16.11 -15.47 9.55
C THR A 212 15.82 -13.98 9.39
N LEU A 213 16.28 -13.14 10.31
CA LEU A 213 16.18 -11.68 10.20
C LEU A 213 16.85 -11.17 8.92
N ASP A 214 18.12 -11.57 8.69
CA ASP A 214 18.92 -11.15 7.53
C ASP A 214 18.30 -11.66 6.23
N ALA A 215 17.75 -12.88 6.22
CA ALA A 215 17.04 -13.42 5.08
C ALA A 215 15.77 -12.63 4.73
N CYS A 216 15.01 -12.14 5.72
CA CYS A 216 13.86 -11.27 5.48
C CYS A 216 14.28 -9.95 4.84
N GLY A 217 15.30 -9.27 5.39
CA GLY A 217 15.85 -8.03 4.83
C GLY A 217 16.40 -8.21 3.41
N THR A 218 17.18 -9.29 3.18
CA THR A 218 17.75 -9.60 1.86
C THR A 218 16.67 -9.92 0.83
N THR A 219 15.65 -10.67 1.19
CA THR A 219 14.53 -11.01 0.29
C THR A 219 13.80 -9.74 -0.14
N TYR A 220 13.56 -8.82 0.78
CA TYR A 220 12.95 -7.52 0.46
C TYR A 220 13.84 -6.68 -0.47
N THR A 221 15.10 -6.43 -0.11
CA THR A 221 15.99 -5.55 -0.88
C THR A 221 16.25 -6.08 -2.28
N THR A 222 16.51 -7.39 -2.40
CA THR A 222 16.73 -8.04 -3.71
C THR A 222 15.49 -7.94 -4.59
N SER A 223 14.31 -8.23 -4.06
CA SER A 223 13.06 -8.15 -4.81
C SER A 223 12.70 -6.70 -5.21
N ALA A 224 12.98 -5.73 -4.34
CA ALA A 224 12.76 -4.31 -4.64
C ALA A 224 13.65 -3.84 -5.82
N ASP A 225 14.90 -4.30 -5.88
CA ASP A 225 15.79 -4.03 -7.00
C ASP A 225 15.32 -4.73 -8.30
N GLN A 226 14.86 -5.97 -8.19
CA GLN A 226 14.27 -6.72 -9.32
C GLN A 226 13.01 -6.01 -9.86
N VAL A 227 12.08 -5.62 -8.98
CA VAL A 227 10.88 -4.88 -9.37
C VAL A 227 11.26 -3.58 -10.05
N ARG A 228 12.22 -2.83 -9.50
CA ARG A 228 12.68 -1.56 -10.08
C ARG A 228 13.27 -1.74 -11.47
N SER A 229 14.08 -2.78 -11.69
CA SER A 229 14.72 -3.06 -12.97
C SER A 229 13.77 -3.67 -14.01
N ALA A 230 12.81 -4.50 -13.57
CA ALA A 230 11.84 -5.16 -14.45
C ALA A 230 10.58 -4.34 -14.72
N ARG A 231 10.37 -3.24 -13.98
CA ARG A 231 9.15 -2.42 -14.06
C ARG A 231 9.01 -1.79 -15.44
N ARG A 232 7.92 -2.11 -16.12
CA ARG A 232 7.56 -1.46 -17.38
C ARG A 232 7.04 -0.05 -17.09
N ALA A 233 7.65 0.94 -17.71
CA ALA A 233 7.17 2.32 -17.65
C ALA A 233 6.00 2.49 -18.61
N SER A 234 4.90 3.08 -18.14
CA SER A 234 3.76 3.48 -18.95
C SER A 234 3.28 4.83 -18.45
N GLY A 235 2.99 5.74 -19.35
CA GLY A 235 2.58 7.10 -18.99
C GLY A 235 3.64 7.80 -18.13
N ALA A 236 4.91 7.68 -18.51
CA ALA A 236 6.03 8.15 -17.72
C ALA A 236 5.99 9.66 -17.46
N THR A 237 5.52 10.45 -18.42
CA THR A 237 5.30 11.88 -18.23
C THR A 237 4.08 12.35 -19.03
N PRO A 238 3.37 13.39 -18.59
CA PRO A 238 2.25 13.97 -19.36
C PRO A 238 2.63 14.43 -20.76
N ALA A 239 3.89 14.85 -20.98
CA ALA A 239 4.37 15.31 -22.27
C ALA A 239 4.42 14.21 -23.35
N THR A 240 4.45 12.94 -22.96
CA THR A 240 4.49 11.78 -23.86
C THR A 240 3.12 11.13 -24.05
N LEU A 241 2.10 11.62 -23.36
CA LEU A 241 0.75 11.06 -23.40
C LEU A 241 -0.13 11.77 -24.43
N THR A 242 -1.04 11.01 -25.00
CA THR A 242 -2.14 11.52 -25.83
C THR A 242 -3.43 11.48 -25.03
N ASP A 243 -4.19 12.56 -25.05
CA ASP A 243 -5.47 12.66 -24.35
C ASP A 243 -6.47 11.63 -24.91
N PRO A 244 -6.86 10.61 -24.10
CA PRO A 244 -7.81 9.60 -24.56
C PRO A 244 -9.19 10.18 -24.84
N GLY A 245 -9.59 11.26 -24.15
CA GLY A 245 -10.88 11.92 -24.35
C GLY A 245 -11.04 12.59 -25.72
N THR A 246 -9.94 12.81 -26.44
CA THR A 246 -9.94 13.42 -27.77
C THR A 246 -9.35 12.50 -28.84
N ASN A 247 -8.81 11.36 -28.50
CA ASN A 247 -8.22 10.41 -29.44
C ASN A 247 -9.21 9.28 -29.77
N PRO A 248 -9.74 9.22 -31.01
CA PRO A 248 -10.66 8.14 -31.40
C PRO A 248 -10.09 6.73 -31.27
N ALA A 249 -8.76 6.57 -31.38
CA ALA A 249 -8.11 5.27 -31.19
C ALA A 249 -8.18 4.75 -29.75
N ALA A 250 -8.46 5.62 -28.77
CA ALA A 250 -8.55 5.25 -27.36
C ALA A 250 -9.95 4.73 -26.95
N ILE A 251 -10.85 4.46 -27.90
CA ILE A 251 -12.23 4.06 -27.58
C ILE A 251 -12.30 2.80 -26.69
N ASP A 252 -11.42 1.82 -26.91
CA ASP A 252 -11.40 0.59 -26.09
C ASP A 252 -10.84 0.84 -24.68
N VAL A 253 -9.94 1.80 -24.55
CA VAL A 253 -9.46 2.28 -23.24
C VAL A 253 -10.63 2.92 -22.47
N ILE A 254 -11.37 3.83 -23.10
CA ILE A 254 -12.54 4.50 -22.51
C ILE A 254 -13.58 3.47 -22.08
N ARG A 255 -13.95 2.55 -22.97
CA ARG A 255 -14.95 1.50 -22.70
C ARG A 255 -14.55 0.61 -21.53
N ALA A 256 -13.28 0.26 -21.38
CA ALA A 256 -12.81 -0.56 -20.27
C ALA A 256 -13.09 0.11 -18.90
N PHE A 257 -12.90 1.42 -18.78
CA PHE A 257 -13.25 2.15 -17.54
C PHE A 257 -14.76 2.34 -17.39
N GLN A 258 -15.51 2.50 -18.49
CA GLN A 258 -16.97 2.69 -18.47
C GLN A 258 -17.72 1.43 -18.01
N VAL A 259 -17.14 0.25 -18.09
CA VAL A 259 -17.73 -0.99 -17.52
C VAL A 259 -18.02 -0.83 -16.03
N GLU A 260 -17.09 -0.23 -15.31
CA GLU A 260 -17.13 -0.10 -13.86
C GLU A 260 -17.59 1.27 -13.36
N PHE A 261 -17.42 2.29 -14.19
CA PHE A 261 -17.81 3.67 -13.93
C PHE A 261 -18.34 4.29 -15.23
N PRO A 262 -19.66 4.22 -15.51
CA PRO A 262 -20.26 4.63 -16.78
C PRO A 262 -19.95 6.09 -17.19
N GLU A 263 -19.70 6.96 -16.22
CA GLU A 263 -19.36 8.37 -16.45
C GLU A 263 -17.87 8.59 -16.78
N ALA A 264 -17.05 7.54 -16.83
CA ALA A 264 -15.62 7.64 -17.18
C ALA A 264 -15.46 8.40 -18.52
N PHE A 265 -14.57 9.39 -18.51
CA PHE A 265 -14.26 10.27 -19.66
C PHE A 265 -15.42 11.14 -20.18
N THR A 266 -16.60 11.10 -19.55
CA THR A 266 -17.71 12.01 -19.91
C THR A 266 -17.62 13.34 -19.16
N ILE A 267 -16.93 13.36 -18.03
CA ILE A 267 -16.68 14.54 -17.21
C ILE A 267 -15.22 14.96 -17.41
N ARG A 268 -15.04 16.21 -17.87
CA ARG A 268 -13.73 16.81 -18.04
C ARG A 268 -13.69 18.18 -17.40
N VAL A 269 -12.72 18.39 -16.50
CA VAL A 269 -12.52 19.69 -15.87
C VAL A 269 -11.88 20.67 -16.86
N LYS A 270 -12.18 21.95 -16.69
CA LYS A 270 -11.68 23.01 -17.61
C LYS A 270 -10.17 23.16 -17.49
N GLU A 271 -9.67 23.19 -16.27
CA GLU A 271 -8.25 23.28 -15.96
C GLU A 271 -7.78 21.92 -15.43
N PRO A 272 -6.83 21.27 -16.11
CA PRO A 272 -6.30 19.99 -15.65
C PRO A 272 -5.86 20.05 -14.18
N ARG A 273 -6.15 19.00 -13.42
CA ARG A 273 -5.84 18.88 -12.00
C ARG A 273 -6.55 19.91 -11.07
N GLN A 274 -7.54 20.64 -11.57
CA GLN A 274 -8.40 21.53 -10.78
C GLN A 274 -9.84 21.02 -10.84
N PRO A 275 -10.25 20.16 -9.86
CA PRO A 275 -11.61 19.65 -9.79
C PRO A 275 -12.61 20.80 -9.69
N ASP A 276 -13.75 20.65 -10.35
CA ASP A 276 -14.82 21.63 -10.36
C ASP A 276 -16.14 21.05 -9.83
N ARG A 277 -17.21 21.82 -9.91
CA ARG A 277 -18.55 21.44 -9.47
C ARG A 277 -19.04 20.13 -10.14
N ARG A 278 -18.69 19.87 -11.37
CA ARG A 278 -19.11 18.64 -12.09
C ARG A 278 -18.51 17.39 -11.48
N VAL A 279 -17.24 17.46 -11.05
CA VAL A 279 -16.59 16.36 -10.32
C VAL A 279 -17.25 16.18 -8.96
N TYR A 280 -17.50 17.27 -8.23
CA TYR A 280 -18.21 17.21 -6.94
C TYR A 280 -19.57 16.51 -7.08
N ASP A 281 -20.40 16.97 -8.01
CA ASP A 281 -21.75 16.42 -8.24
C ASP A 281 -21.69 14.94 -8.60
N ALA A 282 -20.72 14.52 -9.44
CA ALA A 282 -20.53 13.12 -9.79
C ALA A 282 -20.18 12.25 -8.58
N LEU A 283 -19.31 12.72 -7.67
CA LEU A 283 -18.97 11.99 -6.45
C LEU A 283 -20.17 11.92 -5.48
N VAL A 284 -20.91 13.01 -5.31
CA VAL A 284 -22.14 13.03 -4.49
C VAL A 284 -23.18 12.06 -5.05
N ASP A 285 -23.40 12.07 -6.36
CA ASP A 285 -24.35 11.16 -6.99
C ASP A 285 -23.91 9.70 -6.90
N LEU A 286 -22.59 9.44 -6.94
CA LEU A 286 -22.05 8.11 -6.74
C LEU A 286 -22.34 7.59 -5.31
N VAL A 287 -22.15 8.42 -4.30
CA VAL A 287 -22.51 8.07 -2.90
C VAL A 287 -24.01 7.79 -2.80
N ARG A 288 -24.86 8.67 -3.35
CA ARG A 288 -26.33 8.52 -3.27
C ARG A 288 -26.84 7.21 -3.87
N ARG A 289 -26.24 6.72 -4.96
CA ARG A 289 -26.62 5.48 -5.63
C ARG A 289 -25.91 4.22 -5.12
N SER A 290 -25.00 4.37 -4.16
CA SER A 290 -24.24 3.28 -3.54
C SER A 290 -24.76 3.04 -2.13
N PRO A 291 -25.54 1.98 -1.87
CA PRO A 291 -26.10 1.70 -0.53
C PRO A 291 -25.00 1.63 0.53
N GLY A 292 -25.22 2.29 1.67
CA GLY A 292 -24.31 2.32 2.80
C GLY A 292 -23.04 3.16 2.61
N ALA A 293 -22.82 3.73 1.41
CA ALA A 293 -21.64 4.55 1.16
C ALA A 293 -21.76 5.93 1.84
N THR A 294 -20.64 6.40 2.35
CA THR A 294 -20.52 7.70 3.03
C THR A 294 -19.52 8.62 2.35
N ASN A 295 -18.63 8.08 1.53
CA ASN A 295 -17.58 8.81 0.84
C ASN A 295 -17.37 8.30 -0.59
N ALA A 296 -16.77 9.13 -1.44
CA ALA A 296 -16.34 8.76 -2.78
C ALA A 296 -15.01 9.41 -3.12
N VAL A 297 -14.23 8.74 -3.97
CA VAL A 297 -12.97 9.25 -4.52
C VAL A 297 -12.98 9.08 -6.02
N GLY A 298 -12.55 10.13 -6.73
CA GLY A 298 -12.34 10.13 -8.16
C GLY A 298 -10.88 10.32 -8.54
N PHE A 299 -10.50 9.81 -9.70
CA PHE A 299 -9.18 10.00 -10.28
C PHE A 299 -9.28 10.79 -11.59
N LEU A 300 -8.61 11.95 -11.62
CA LEU A 300 -8.45 12.79 -12.80
C LEU A 300 -7.10 12.53 -13.46
N ASP A 301 -7.09 12.35 -14.77
CA ASP A 301 -5.87 12.29 -15.57
C ASP A 301 -5.25 13.70 -15.77
N PRO A 302 -4.02 13.80 -16.35
CA PRO A 302 -3.37 15.08 -16.61
C PRO A 302 -4.12 15.98 -17.60
N PHE A 303 -5.08 15.45 -18.33
CA PHE A 303 -5.91 16.19 -19.28
C PHE A 303 -7.21 16.71 -18.67
N GLY A 304 -7.47 16.35 -17.40
CA GLY A 304 -8.66 16.73 -16.67
C GLY A 304 -9.86 15.79 -16.86
N ASN A 305 -9.69 14.62 -17.49
CA ASN A 305 -10.76 13.65 -17.61
C ASN A 305 -10.94 12.92 -16.27
N LEU A 306 -12.19 12.76 -15.81
CA LEU A 306 -12.54 11.87 -14.73
C LEU A 306 -12.52 10.43 -15.25
N VAL A 307 -11.45 9.69 -14.92
CA VAL A 307 -11.17 8.38 -15.48
C VAL A 307 -11.93 7.28 -14.75
N THR A 308 -11.99 7.37 -13.43
CA THR A 308 -12.72 6.43 -12.56
C THR A 308 -13.11 7.11 -11.27
N ALA A 309 -14.17 6.62 -10.64
CA ALA A 309 -14.54 6.99 -9.28
C ALA A 309 -15.15 5.79 -8.56
N ARG A 310 -14.98 5.74 -7.23
CA ARG A 310 -15.57 4.70 -6.37
C ARG A 310 -16.13 5.32 -5.10
N ALA A 311 -17.28 4.81 -4.69
CA ALA A 311 -17.80 5.01 -3.35
C ALA A 311 -17.27 3.91 -2.43
N ASP A 312 -17.18 4.18 -1.14
CA ASP A 312 -16.79 3.19 -0.15
C ASP A 312 -17.84 2.07 0.00
N GLN A 313 -17.39 0.90 0.50
CA GLN A 313 -18.21 -0.27 0.79
C GLN A 313 -17.90 -0.82 2.18
N ARG A 314 -17.77 0.08 3.15
CA ARG A 314 -17.27 -0.23 4.50
C ARG A 314 -18.22 -1.11 5.30
N GLU A 315 -19.50 -1.12 4.98
CA GLU A 315 -20.48 -2.06 5.56
C GLU A 315 -20.20 -3.52 5.19
N VAL A 316 -19.65 -3.74 3.99
CA VAL A 316 -19.26 -5.09 3.52
C VAL A 316 -17.88 -5.48 4.08
N ASN A 317 -16.94 -4.55 4.04
CA ASN A 317 -15.58 -4.72 4.56
C ASN A 317 -15.01 -3.36 4.94
N THR A 318 -14.66 -3.18 6.21
CA THR A 318 -14.16 -1.91 6.75
C THR A 318 -12.94 -1.35 6.02
N LEU A 319 -12.15 -2.21 5.35
CA LEU A 319 -11.00 -1.83 4.51
C LEU A 319 -11.38 -1.51 3.05
N SER A 320 -12.66 -1.59 2.69
CA SER A 320 -13.17 -1.17 1.37
C SER A 320 -13.49 0.32 1.36
N THR A 321 -12.48 1.15 1.63
CA THR A 321 -12.58 2.60 1.58
C THR A 321 -12.69 3.09 0.13
N ALA A 322 -13.23 4.28 -0.07
CA ALA A 322 -13.40 4.86 -1.42
C ALA A 322 -12.05 5.00 -2.14
N PHE A 323 -10.99 5.42 -1.42
CA PHE A 323 -9.66 5.56 -2.02
C PHE A 323 -9.07 4.21 -2.43
N ALA A 324 -9.09 3.22 -1.53
CA ALA A 324 -8.56 1.89 -1.83
C ALA A 324 -9.28 1.24 -3.03
N LEU A 325 -10.60 1.39 -3.12
CA LEU A 325 -11.39 0.90 -4.25
C LEU A 325 -11.08 1.67 -5.54
N CYS A 326 -10.92 3.00 -5.48
CA CYS A 326 -10.63 3.84 -6.64
C CYS A 326 -9.24 3.54 -7.21
N THR A 327 -8.20 3.53 -6.37
CA THR A 327 -6.82 3.27 -6.82
C THR A 327 -6.67 1.85 -7.38
N ARG A 328 -7.30 0.86 -6.74
CA ARG A 328 -7.31 -0.52 -7.22
C ARG A 328 -8.02 -0.63 -8.57
N ALA A 329 -9.20 -0.04 -8.72
CA ALA A 329 -9.94 -0.05 -9.98
C ALA A 329 -9.14 0.56 -11.13
N TYR A 330 -8.48 1.70 -10.89
CA TYR A 330 -7.60 2.31 -11.87
C TYR A 330 -6.43 1.39 -12.24
N ALA A 331 -5.72 0.85 -11.24
CA ALA A 331 -4.54 0.04 -11.47
C ALA A 331 -4.88 -1.27 -12.21
N GLN A 332 -5.93 -1.98 -11.79
CA GLN A 332 -6.34 -3.25 -12.39
C GLN A 332 -6.84 -3.08 -13.83
N THR A 333 -7.65 -2.05 -14.11
CA THR A 333 -8.08 -1.75 -15.48
C THR A 333 -6.88 -1.41 -16.36
N ARG A 334 -5.96 -0.56 -15.86
CA ARG A 334 -4.73 -0.21 -16.56
C ARG A 334 -3.84 -1.44 -16.81
N TYR A 335 -3.66 -2.31 -15.80
CA TYR A 335 -2.93 -3.57 -15.94
C TYR A 335 -3.54 -4.44 -17.05
N ALA A 336 -4.86 -4.65 -17.02
CA ALA A 336 -5.55 -5.46 -18.03
C ALA A 336 -5.35 -4.94 -19.45
N LEU A 337 -5.44 -3.62 -19.64
CA LEU A 337 -5.23 -2.97 -20.94
C LEU A 337 -3.78 -3.06 -21.42
N VAL A 338 -2.79 -2.89 -20.52
CA VAL A 338 -1.36 -2.99 -20.84
C VAL A 338 -0.95 -4.45 -21.06
N ASN A 339 -1.62 -5.41 -20.40
CA ASN A 339 -1.35 -6.84 -20.57
C ASN A 339 -1.98 -7.45 -21.84
N SER A 340 -2.84 -6.72 -22.54
CA SER A 340 -3.48 -7.17 -23.78
C SER A 340 -2.75 -6.64 -25.01
N ALA A 341 -2.32 -7.54 -25.92
CA ALA A 341 -1.64 -7.15 -27.15
C ALA A 341 -2.49 -6.20 -28.04
N ALA A 342 -3.82 -6.31 -27.96
CA ALA A 342 -4.73 -5.47 -28.75
C ALA A 342 -4.77 -4.01 -28.26
N THR A 343 -4.57 -3.78 -26.96
CA THR A 343 -4.71 -2.44 -26.34
C THR A 343 -3.40 -1.89 -25.79
N LEU A 344 -2.33 -2.68 -25.73
CA LEU A 344 -1.04 -2.32 -25.12
C LEU A 344 -0.55 -0.93 -25.57
N THR A 345 -0.39 -0.74 -26.88
CA THR A 345 0.18 0.50 -27.44
C THR A 345 -0.66 1.72 -27.07
N ILE A 346 -1.97 1.64 -27.25
CA ILE A 346 -2.85 2.78 -26.97
C ILE A 346 -2.99 3.02 -25.46
N ALA A 347 -2.97 1.96 -24.64
CA ALA A 347 -3.00 2.11 -23.18
C ALA A 347 -1.73 2.79 -22.65
N GLU A 348 -0.55 2.43 -23.16
CA GLU A 348 0.71 3.08 -22.80
C GLU A 348 0.79 4.55 -23.25
N GLN A 349 0.16 4.88 -24.34
CA GLN A 349 0.09 6.27 -24.87
C GLN A 349 -0.99 7.12 -24.19
N SER A 350 -1.97 6.52 -23.53
CA SER A 350 -3.15 7.23 -23.04
C SER A 350 -3.27 7.26 -21.51
N LEU A 351 -2.77 6.23 -20.81
CA LEU A 351 -3.00 6.09 -19.38
C LEU A 351 -1.78 6.54 -18.58
N THR A 352 -2.00 7.52 -17.73
CA THR A 352 -0.96 8.13 -16.91
C THR A 352 -0.49 7.21 -15.77
N ASN A 353 0.73 7.42 -15.30
CA ASN A 353 1.11 6.99 -13.97
C ASN A 353 0.29 7.80 -12.93
N PRO A 354 -0.23 7.20 -11.84
CA PRO A 354 -1.01 7.90 -10.81
C PRO A 354 -0.37 9.20 -10.29
N ASN A 355 0.95 9.27 -10.24
CA ASN A 355 1.70 10.46 -9.81
C ASN A 355 1.43 11.72 -10.64
N TYR A 356 1.00 11.57 -11.89
CA TYR A 356 0.70 12.68 -12.78
C TYR A 356 -0.80 13.00 -12.87
N GLY A 357 -1.63 12.18 -12.23
CA GLY A 357 -3.05 12.44 -12.06
C GLY A 357 -3.37 13.14 -10.75
N THR A 358 -4.64 13.25 -10.43
CA THR A 358 -5.14 13.85 -9.19
C THR A 358 -6.21 12.97 -8.60
N PHE A 359 -6.03 12.53 -7.35
CA PHE A 359 -7.09 11.91 -6.58
C PHE A 359 -7.90 13.00 -5.86
N VAL A 360 -9.21 12.93 -6.03
CA VAL A 360 -10.15 13.89 -5.48
C VAL A 360 -11.08 13.17 -4.53
N PHE A 361 -10.99 13.49 -3.25
CA PHE A 361 -11.84 12.96 -2.20
C PHE A 361 -13.09 13.85 -2.07
N LEU A 362 -14.27 13.24 -1.99
CA LEU A 362 -15.46 13.99 -1.59
C LEU A 362 -15.27 14.50 -0.17
N GLN A 363 -14.85 13.62 0.75
CA GLN A 363 -14.44 13.98 2.09
C GLN A 363 -13.02 13.47 2.35
N ALA A 364 -12.14 14.34 2.84
CA ALA A 364 -10.77 13.97 3.22
C ALA A 364 -10.76 12.83 4.25
N PRO A 365 -9.73 11.98 4.28
CA PRO A 365 -9.59 10.99 5.35
C PRO A 365 -9.43 11.67 6.71
N ASP A 366 -10.05 11.09 7.74
CA ASP A 366 -9.86 11.52 9.13
C ASP A 366 -8.53 10.94 9.65
N PRO A 367 -7.50 11.74 9.89
CA PRO A 367 -6.18 11.24 10.27
C PRO A 367 -6.12 10.69 11.70
N PHE A 368 -7.20 10.85 12.49
CA PHE A 368 -7.29 10.33 13.86
C PHE A 368 -8.01 8.98 13.94
N THR A 369 -8.39 8.42 12.80
CA THR A 369 -9.00 7.08 12.72
C THR A 369 -8.10 6.11 11.97
N PRO A 370 -8.10 4.81 12.31
CA PRO A 370 -7.34 3.82 11.57
C PRO A 370 -7.72 3.78 10.08
N GLU A 371 -8.99 3.92 9.74
CA GLU A 371 -9.47 3.90 8.36
C GLU A 371 -9.02 5.13 7.55
N GLY A 372 -8.97 6.30 8.18
CA GLY A 372 -8.46 7.50 7.51
C GLY A 372 -6.94 7.44 7.30
N MET A 373 -6.21 6.92 8.29
CA MET A 373 -4.78 6.66 8.14
C MET A 373 -4.50 5.54 7.13
N PHE A 374 -5.40 4.57 7.01
CA PHE A 374 -5.34 3.57 5.94
C PHE A 374 -5.37 4.22 4.55
N ASP A 375 -6.26 5.18 4.32
CA ASP A 375 -6.34 5.91 3.03
C ASP A 375 -5.09 6.75 2.76
N ILE A 376 -4.53 7.42 3.77
CA ILE A 376 -3.27 8.16 3.65
C ILE A 376 -2.12 7.21 3.31
N GLY A 377 -2.05 6.07 3.98
CA GLY A 377 -1.06 5.03 3.69
C GLY A 377 -1.22 4.40 2.31
N ALA A 378 -2.46 4.12 1.87
CA ALA A 378 -2.77 3.61 0.54
C ALA A 378 -2.43 4.63 -0.56
N TYR A 379 -2.63 5.93 -0.30
CA TYR A 379 -2.17 6.99 -1.18
C TYR A 379 -0.64 6.93 -1.33
N GLY A 380 0.09 6.76 -0.21
CA GLY A 380 1.54 6.56 -0.23
C GLY A 380 1.96 5.36 -1.08
N SER A 381 1.33 4.21 -0.88
CA SER A 381 1.60 3.00 -1.69
C SER A 381 1.32 3.21 -3.18
N THR A 382 0.26 3.95 -3.51
CA THR A 382 -0.09 4.27 -4.91
C THR A 382 0.93 5.20 -5.57
N MET A 383 1.47 6.16 -4.83
CA MET A 383 2.39 7.19 -5.33
C MET A 383 3.86 6.81 -5.17
N GLY A 384 4.16 5.71 -4.50
CA GLY A 384 5.53 5.28 -4.21
C GLY A 384 6.42 5.20 -5.45
N GLY A 385 7.65 5.68 -5.31
CA GLY A 385 8.69 5.57 -6.34
C GLY A 385 8.76 6.70 -7.36
N ALA A 386 7.97 7.79 -7.24
CA ALA A 386 8.11 8.98 -8.08
C ALA A 386 7.82 10.26 -7.30
N ALA A 387 8.52 11.33 -7.64
CA ALA A 387 8.29 12.64 -7.05
C ALA A 387 6.90 13.18 -7.43
N MET A 388 6.22 13.76 -6.46
CA MET A 388 4.92 14.38 -6.68
C MET A 388 5.05 15.74 -7.36
N PRO A 389 4.13 16.10 -8.26
CA PRO A 389 4.04 17.48 -8.76
C PRO A 389 3.72 18.44 -7.61
N ALA A 390 4.39 19.58 -7.59
CA ALA A 390 4.28 20.51 -6.48
C ALA A 390 2.89 21.17 -6.37
N ILE A 391 2.33 21.66 -7.48
CA ILE A 391 1.09 22.45 -7.49
C ILE A 391 0.36 22.26 -8.83
N PRO A 392 -1.00 22.09 -8.83
CA PRO A 392 -1.81 21.73 -7.68
C PRO A 392 -1.47 20.35 -7.14
N SER A 393 -1.74 20.12 -5.84
CA SER A 393 -1.49 18.81 -5.23
C SER A 393 -2.28 17.71 -5.92
N ALA A 394 -1.64 16.56 -6.05
CA ALA A 394 -2.32 15.36 -6.55
C ALA A 394 -3.27 14.73 -5.50
N PHE A 395 -3.24 15.20 -4.25
CA PHE A 395 -4.18 14.88 -3.17
C PHE A 395 -5.10 16.06 -2.94
N GLN A 396 -6.33 15.99 -3.43
CA GLN A 396 -7.30 17.07 -3.27
C GLN A 396 -8.60 16.56 -2.64
N TYR A 397 -9.31 17.44 -1.92
CA TYR A 397 -10.56 17.10 -1.26
C TYR A 397 -11.53 18.28 -1.29
N PHE A 398 -12.84 17.99 -1.31
CA PHE A 398 -13.88 19.02 -1.23
C PHE A 398 -14.20 19.39 0.21
N ASP A 399 -14.46 18.40 1.06
CA ASP A 399 -14.86 18.60 2.45
C ASP A 399 -13.94 17.89 3.43
N LEU A 400 -13.96 18.36 4.66
CA LEU A 400 -13.26 17.73 5.80
C LEU A 400 -14.27 16.97 6.68
N PRO A 401 -13.85 15.92 7.38
CA PRO A 401 -14.62 15.38 8.48
C PRO A 401 -14.95 16.47 9.50
N GLY A 402 -16.14 16.45 10.10
CA GLY A 402 -16.64 17.53 10.95
C GLY A 402 -15.77 17.86 12.18
N SER A 403 -14.89 16.94 12.59
CA SER A 403 -13.96 17.08 13.72
C SER A 403 -12.55 17.51 13.32
N VAL A 404 -12.24 17.60 12.01
CA VAL A 404 -10.88 17.79 11.50
C VAL A 404 -10.74 19.12 10.78
N THR A 405 -9.69 19.87 11.10
CA THR A 405 -9.27 21.06 10.35
C THR A 405 -8.20 20.71 9.30
N ALA A 406 -8.08 21.53 8.26
CA ALA A 406 -7.02 21.35 7.25
C ALA A 406 -5.62 21.35 7.86
N ARG A 407 -5.42 22.15 8.90
CA ARG A 407 -4.15 22.19 9.63
C ARG A 407 -3.87 20.87 10.37
N GLN A 408 -4.84 20.33 11.09
CA GLN A 408 -4.68 19.05 11.79
C GLN A 408 -4.36 17.91 10.82
N LEU A 409 -5.03 17.86 9.65
CA LEU A 409 -4.69 16.89 8.61
C LEU A 409 -3.22 17.01 8.15
N GLN A 410 -2.74 18.25 7.95
CA GLN A 410 -1.36 18.48 7.56
C GLN A 410 -0.37 18.18 8.69
N ASP A 411 -0.68 18.58 9.93
CA ASP A 411 0.18 18.38 11.11
C ASP A 411 0.39 16.86 11.40
N VAL A 412 -0.61 16.02 11.13
CA VAL A 412 -0.49 14.56 11.27
C VAL A 412 0.35 13.95 10.15
N ILE A 413 0.25 14.47 8.93
CA ILE A 413 1.01 13.92 7.79
C ILE A 413 2.50 14.28 7.86
N TYR A 414 2.84 15.44 8.41
CA TYR A 414 4.21 15.95 8.44
C TYR A 414 5.23 15.03 9.14
N PRO A 415 4.95 14.42 10.31
CA PRO A 415 5.91 13.54 11.00
C PRO A 415 5.92 12.09 10.51
N LEU A 416 5.09 11.72 9.54
CA LEU A 416 5.01 10.34 9.03
C LEU A 416 6.36 9.85 8.47
N PRO A 417 6.56 8.52 8.35
CA PRO A 417 7.79 7.93 7.82
C PRO A 417 8.30 8.59 6.53
N PRO A 418 9.61 8.50 6.24
CA PRO A 418 10.27 9.19 5.12
C PRO A 418 9.63 8.98 3.74
N LEU A 419 9.00 7.82 3.50
CA LEU A 419 8.23 7.60 2.28
C LEU A 419 7.16 8.69 2.08
N TYR A 420 6.44 9.06 3.13
CA TYR A 420 5.28 9.95 3.08
C TYR A 420 5.67 11.42 3.18
N SER A 421 6.58 11.74 4.11
CA SER A 421 6.99 13.11 4.43
C SER A 421 8.07 13.66 3.47
N ASP A 422 9.07 12.84 3.13
CA ASP A 422 10.26 13.30 2.40
C ASP A 422 10.21 12.96 0.91
N ASN A 423 9.76 11.75 0.55
CA ASN A 423 9.75 11.31 -0.83
C ASN A 423 8.47 11.76 -1.56
N ILE A 424 7.31 11.33 -1.08
CA ILE A 424 6.02 11.68 -1.70
C ILE A 424 5.63 13.12 -1.37
N LYS A 425 5.96 13.59 -0.17
CA LYS A 425 5.62 14.92 0.36
C LYS A 425 4.12 15.16 0.25
N ILE A 426 3.34 14.27 0.88
CA ILE A 426 1.88 14.33 0.84
C ILE A 426 1.42 15.71 1.32
N SER A 427 0.69 16.42 0.46
CA SER A 427 0.18 17.76 0.74
C SER A 427 -1.30 17.84 0.34
N PRO A 428 -2.22 17.52 1.26
CA PRO A 428 -3.65 17.63 0.99
C PRO A 428 -4.08 19.08 0.73
N GLN A 429 -4.87 19.29 -0.31
CA GLN A 429 -5.37 20.62 -0.67
C GLN A 429 -6.89 20.61 -0.81
N ARG A 430 -7.53 21.59 -0.16
CA ARG A 430 -8.95 21.78 -0.29
C ARG A 430 -9.29 22.43 -1.62
N VAL A 431 -10.24 21.84 -2.33
CA VAL A 431 -10.84 22.45 -3.52
C VAL A 431 -11.76 23.59 -3.08
N VAL A 432 -11.54 24.79 -3.60
CA VAL A 432 -12.32 25.97 -3.28
C VAL A 432 -13.16 26.42 -4.47
N GLY A 433 -14.26 27.16 -4.21
CA GLY A 433 -15.08 27.75 -5.29
C GLY A 433 -16.10 26.80 -5.92
N VAL A 434 -16.45 25.72 -5.26
CA VAL A 434 -17.44 24.73 -5.73
C VAL A 434 -18.85 24.95 -5.16
N ASN A 435 -18.99 25.93 -4.25
CA ASN A 435 -20.26 26.28 -3.59
C ASN A 435 -21.12 27.19 -4.47
#